data_bf1a980050387531ab6c188ae1e6d615
#
_entry.id   bf1a980050387531ab6c188ae1e6d615
#
_cell.length_a   1.000
_cell.length_b   1.000
_cell.length_c   1.000
_cell.angle_alpha   90.00
_cell.angle_beta   90.00
_cell.angle_gamma   90.00
#
_symmetry.space_group_name_H-M   'P 1'
#
loop_
_entity.id
_entity.type
_entity.pdbx_description
1 polymer ?
#
loop_
_entity_poly.entity_id
_entity_poly.type
_entity_poly.pdbx_seq_one_letter_code
_entity_poly.pdbx_strand_id
1 'polypeptide(L)' 'MKKRIAVISVMMENAKEHQNEFNNIVANFQQHIYGRMGLPFHNEGVSVVSIIMLGTMDEINAF' A
#
# COMPACT_ATOMS: atom_id res chain seq x y z
N MET A 1 2.05 18.30 -14.42
CA MET A 1 0.83 17.54 -14.19
C MET A 1 0.33 17.74 -12.78
N LYS A 2 -0.98 17.68 -12.60
CA LYS A 2 -1.59 17.89 -11.31
C LYS A 2 -1.39 16.70 -10.39
N LYS A 3 -0.95 16.94 -9.17
CA LYS A 3 -0.82 15.89 -8.16
C LYS A 3 -2.15 15.66 -7.47
N ARG A 4 -2.38 14.42 -7.09
CA ARG A 4 -3.60 14.00 -6.39
C ARG A 4 -3.26 13.19 -5.17
N ILE A 5 -4.15 13.23 -4.19
CA ILE A 5 -4.07 12.39 -3.01
C ILE A 5 -4.92 11.16 -3.27
N ALA A 6 -4.33 9.98 -3.03
CA ALA A 6 -5.03 8.72 -3.18
C ALA A 6 -4.89 7.88 -1.92
N VAL A 7 -5.95 7.16 -1.58
CA VAL A 7 -5.93 6.19 -0.50
C VAL A 7 -6.16 4.82 -1.13
N ILE A 8 -5.20 3.93 -0.91
CA ILE A 8 -5.26 2.58 -1.46
C ILE A 8 -5.26 1.61 -0.30
N SER A 9 -6.26 0.74 -0.27
CA SER A 9 -6.34 -0.30 0.75
C SER A 9 -6.11 -1.66 0.10
N VAL A 10 -5.21 -2.43 0.70
CA VAL A 10 -4.85 -3.75 0.21
C VAL A 10 -5.20 -4.78 1.29
N MET A 11 -5.92 -5.81 0.88
CA MET A 11 -6.24 -6.93 1.74
C MET A 11 -5.33 -8.09 1.35
N MET A 12 -4.53 -8.56 2.31
CA MET A 12 -3.60 -9.66 2.07
C MET A 12 -4.02 -10.90 2.84
N GLU A 13 -4.36 -11.95 2.10
CA GLU A 13 -4.49 -13.27 2.67
C GLU A 13 -3.10 -13.89 2.74
N ASN A 14 -2.83 -14.67 3.77
CA ASN A 14 -1.52 -15.28 3.97
C ASN A 14 -0.40 -14.23 3.95
N ALA A 15 -0.56 -13.21 4.78
CA ALA A 15 0.35 -12.05 4.79
C ALA A 15 1.83 -12.45 4.97
N LYS A 16 2.11 -13.54 5.67
CA LYS A 16 3.48 -14.00 5.87
C LYS A 16 4.17 -14.37 4.57
N GLU A 17 3.42 -14.89 3.59
CA GLU A 17 3.98 -15.29 2.30
C GLU A 17 4.20 -14.09 1.38
N HIS A 18 3.36 -13.07 1.49
CA HIS A 18 3.34 -11.95 0.55
C HIS A 18 3.93 -10.66 1.11
N GLN A 19 4.26 -10.65 2.38
CA GLN A 19 4.71 -9.42 3.05
C GLN A 19 5.98 -8.84 2.43
N ASN A 20 6.94 -9.68 2.07
CA ASN A 20 8.19 -9.20 1.48
C ASN A 20 7.96 -8.57 0.12
N GLU A 21 7.14 -9.16 -0.71
CA GLU A 21 6.80 -8.59 -2.02
C GLU A 21 6.10 -7.25 -1.86
N PHE A 22 5.15 -7.17 -0.94
CA PHE A 22 4.42 -5.94 -0.68
C PHE A 22 5.37 -4.85 -0.18
N ASN A 23 6.25 -5.17 0.76
CA ASN A 23 7.20 -4.20 1.29
C ASN A 23 8.17 -3.70 0.21
N ASN A 24 8.57 -4.55 -0.72
CA ASN A 24 9.42 -4.14 -1.84
C ASN A 24 8.70 -3.18 -2.77
N ILE A 25 7.43 -3.43 -3.04
CA ILE A 25 6.63 -2.53 -3.87
C ILE A 25 6.49 -1.17 -3.18
N VAL A 26 6.17 -1.17 -1.90
CA VAL A 26 6.05 0.06 -1.13
C VAL A 26 7.35 0.84 -1.13
N ALA A 27 8.48 0.16 -0.97
CA ALA A 27 9.79 0.80 -0.98
C ALA A 27 10.09 1.49 -2.31
N ASN A 28 9.68 0.88 -3.42
CA ASN A 28 9.88 1.47 -4.75
C ASN A 28 9.09 2.75 -4.96
N PHE A 29 7.98 2.92 -4.23
CA PHE A 29 7.12 4.10 -4.34
C PHE A 29 7.21 5.01 -3.13
N GLN A 30 8.24 4.85 -2.31
CA GLN A 30 8.38 5.58 -1.05
C GLN A 30 8.30 7.10 -1.22
N GLN A 31 8.78 7.64 -2.33
CA GLN A 31 8.74 9.08 -2.60
C GLN A 31 7.31 9.62 -2.66
N HIS A 32 6.36 8.77 -3.00
CA HIS A 32 4.96 9.15 -3.17
C HIS A 32 4.08 8.75 -1.99
N ILE A 33 4.60 8.01 -1.04
CA ILE A 33 3.82 7.50 0.09
C ILE A 33 4.02 8.40 1.29
N TYR A 34 2.92 8.99 1.78
CA TYR A 34 2.92 9.91 2.90
C TYR A 34 2.43 9.28 4.20
N GLY A 35 1.71 8.19 4.12
CA GLY A 35 1.21 7.51 5.30
C GLY A 35 0.89 6.07 5.02
N ARG A 36 0.93 5.27 6.05
CA ARG A 36 0.69 3.84 5.95
C ARG A 36 0.12 3.35 7.27
N MET A 37 -0.92 2.51 7.20
CA MET A 37 -1.51 1.91 8.38
C MET A 37 -1.82 0.45 8.09
N GLY A 38 -1.34 -0.45 8.97
CA GLY A 38 -1.61 -1.86 8.86
C GLY A 38 -2.46 -2.35 10.01
N LEU A 39 -3.47 -3.15 9.72
CA LEU A 39 -4.34 -3.77 10.72
C LEU A 39 -4.36 -5.28 10.49
N PRO A 40 -3.72 -6.06 11.35
CA PRO A 40 -3.77 -7.51 11.24
C PRO A 40 -5.05 -8.05 11.86
N PHE A 41 -5.75 -8.90 11.12
CA PHE A 41 -6.91 -9.62 11.60
C PHE A 41 -6.53 -11.07 11.81
N HIS A 42 -5.86 -11.36 12.91
CA HIS A 42 -5.26 -12.68 13.17
C HIS A 42 -6.26 -13.82 13.12
N ASN A 43 -7.46 -13.60 13.64
CA ASN A 43 -8.49 -14.64 13.67
C ASN A 43 -9.04 -14.96 12.27
N GLU A 44 -8.92 -14.00 11.36
CA GLU A 44 -9.42 -14.15 10.00
C GLU A 44 -8.33 -14.54 9.00
N GLY A 45 -7.08 -14.57 9.43
CA GLY A 45 -5.96 -14.88 8.56
C GLY A 45 -5.69 -13.84 7.49
N VAL A 46 -6.09 -12.59 7.74
CA VAL A 46 -6.02 -11.50 6.77
C VAL A 46 -5.36 -10.29 7.41
N SER A 47 -4.60 -9.55 6.62
CA SER A 47 -4.09 -8.24 7.01
C SER A 47 -4.58 -7.19 6.02
N VAL A 48 -5.00 -6.04 6.55
CA VAL A 48 -5.42 -4.90 5.71
C VAL A 48 -4.40 -3.79 5.87
N VAL A 49 -3.89 -3.28 4.75
CA VAL A 49 -2.94 -2.17 4.76
C VAL A 49 -3.52 -1.02 3.95
N SER A 50 -3.60 0.14 4.55
CA SER A 50 -4.02 1.37 3.87
C SER A 50 -2.82 2.25 3.65
N ILE A 51 -2.68 2.78 2.43
CA ILE A 51 -1.56 3.61 2.02
C ILE A 51 -2.11 4.93 1.49
N ILE A 52 -1.53 6.04 1.96
CA ILE A 52 -1.89 7.37 1.50
C ILE A 52 -0.75 7.86 0.60
N MET A 53 -1.10 8.16 -0.65
CA MET A 53 -0.14 8.57 -1.67
C MET A 53 -0.44 9.97 -2.18
N LEU A 54 0.61 10.64 -2.59
CA LEU A 54 0.53 11.90 -3.33
C LEU A 54 1.36 11.77 -4.60
N GLY A 55 0.74 11.97 -5.74
CA GLY A 55 1.44 11.88 -7.01
C GLY A 55 0.52 12.18 -8.17
N THR A 56 1.05 12.12 -9.38
CA THR A 56 0.24 12.23 -10.59
C THR A 56 -0.57 10.94 -10.77
N MET A 57 -1.59 11.01 -11.64
CA MET A 57 -2.40 9.82 -11.93
C MET A 57 -1.56 8.66 -12.44
N ASP A 58 -0.57 8.95 -13.28
CA ASP A 58 0.31 7.91 -13.81
C ASP A 58 1.14 7.25 -12.72
N GLU A 59 1.64 8.05 -11.78
CA GLU A 59 2.42 7.55 -10.65
C GLU A 59 1.56 6.69 -9.71
N ILE A 60 0.34 7.12 -9.45
CA ILE A 60 -0.59 6.36 -8.61
C ILE A 60 -0.97 5.04 -9.28
N ASN A 61 -1.26 5.09 -10.57
CA ASN A 61 -1.65 3.89 -11.31
C ASN A 61 -0.51 2.88 -11.46
N ALA A 62 0.73 3.34 -11.42
CA ALA A 62 1.89 2.44 -11.47
C ALA A 62 2.07 1.63 -10.18
N PHE A 63 1.51 2.13 -9.08
CA PHE A 63 1.56 1.42 -7.82
C PHE A 63 0.58 0.24 -7.87
#